data_36f5300ff181a17ad00cd3592d7e2f1a
#
_entry.id   36f5300ff181a17ad00cd3592d7e2f1a
#
_cell.length_a   1.000
_cell.length_b   1.000
_cell.length_c   1.000
_cell.angle_alpha   90.00
_cell.angle_beta   90.00
_cell.angle_gamma   90.00
#
_symmetry.space_group_name_H-M   'P 1'
#
loop_
_entity.id
_entity.type
_entity.pdbx_description
1 polymer ?
#
loop_
_entity_poly.entity_id
_entity_poly.type
_entity_poly.pdbx_seq_one_letter_code
_entity_poly.pdbx_strand_id
1 'polypeptide(L)'
;MADNLHTPDVLSCLANLSNDEVFTPPSVVNQMLDMLPQELFRSSKTTFLDIGCKSGVFLREITKRLIAGLADGMPDLQTRVDHILHKQVFGIATTELTSLVSRRTLYCSKYPNCRYSTSPFKTVEGNIRFRNIPHTFANGRCKWCGASEDQFGDAKRKGLETHAYEFIHTDHPEEIFKMKFDVIVGNPPYQLDDGGNGVSATPIFQTFVEQALKLSPRYLTMIIPARWYAGGKGLDKFREMMLGNAGIRKLVDFESSKDCFEGVNIAGGICYFLWERDYKGKCEITNNGVESAKIMERQLDEFPILIRSNMAVSIVHKVLATCVDVHSNHAYPRNPFGFATNFRGRTKKNAGDIEILTSVGVQYVRRSEVKKNEDIIDAYKILIGRLVPSNGELDVDPKCGYRVITDTQMIGPGQINTETYLDIGVFKTKKEATNFDRYLKSKFARFLLRQAISSLNVTRECFRFVPYEDFSKSWTDAELYAKYKLTKDEIAFIESMIKPME
;
A
#
# COMPACT_ATOMS: atom_id res chain seq x y z
N MET A 1 10.70 34.19 -18.03
CA MET A 1 9.94 33.98 -16.80
C MET A 1 8.53 33.63 -17.22
N ALA A 2 8.19 32.34 -17.21
CA ALA A 2 6.85 31.91 -17.49
C ALA A 2 6.07 32.05 -16.18
N ASP A 3 5.09 32.94 -16.16
CA ASP A 3 4.15 33.06 -15.07
C ASP A 3 3.43 31.72 -14.88
N ASN A 4 3.75 31.04 -13.79
CA ASN A 4 2.95 29.95 -13.26
C ASN A 4 1.62 30.58 -12.80
N LEU A 5 0.67 30.69 -13.71
CA LEU A 5 -0.73 30.89 -13.39
C LEU A 5 -1.20 29.65 -12.62
N HIS A 6 -1.03 29.68 -11.31
CA HIS A 6 -1.69 28.75 -10.39
C HIS A 6 -3.18 29.05 -10.46
N THR A 7 -3.89 28.33 -11.33
CA THR A 7 -5.34 28.25 -11.26
C THR A 7 -5.66 27.30 -10.12
N PRO A 8 -6.17 27.79 -8.97
CA PRO A 8 -6.59 26.90 -7.90
C PRO A 8 -7.72 26.03 -8.47
N ASP A 9 -7.47 24.74 -8.59
CA ASP A 9 -8.50 23.77 -8.89
C ASP A 9 -9.46 23.76 -7.69
N VAL A 10 -10.72 24.12 -7.92
CA VAL A 10 -11.79 24.06 -6.89
C VAL A 10 -11.84 22.69 -6.21
N LEU A 11 -11.33 21.68 -6.88
CA LEU A 11 -11.25 20.30 -6.41
C LEU A 11 -10.15 20.08 -5.36
N SER A 12 -9.08 20.86 -5.37
CA SER A 12 -8.09 20.84 -4.27
C SER A 12 -8.67 21.41 -2.97
N CYS A 13 -9.68 22.27 -3.07
CA CYS A 13 -10.42 22.80 -1.92
C CYS A 13 -11.47 21.79 -1.39
N LEU A 14 -11.93 20.84 -2.22
CA LEU A 14 -12.88 19.80 -1.85
C LEU A 14 -12.21 18.50 -1.36
N ALA A 15 -10.87 18.38 -1.51
CA ALA A 15 -10.10 17.21 -1.14
C ALA A 15 -10.18 16.84 0.35
N ASN A 16 -10.67 17.74 1.20
CA ASN A 16 -10.79 17.53 2.64
C ASN A 16 -12.21 17.16 3.09
N LEU A 17 -13.15 16.91 2.19
CA LEU A 17 -14.54 16.61 2.58
C LEU A 17 -14.77 15.15 2.99
N SER A 18 -13.91 14.22 2.59
CA SER A 18 -13.82 12.87 3.18
C SER A 18 -12.40 12.36 3.08
N ASN A 19 -11.89 11.70 4.14
CA ASN A 19 -10.55 11.11 4.18
C ASN A 19 -10.38 9.93 3.18
N ASP A 20 -11.45 9.48 2.54
CA ASP A 20 -11.45 8.30 1.67
C ASP A 20 -11.39 8.65 0.18
N GLU A 21 -11.65 9.91 -0.21
CA GLU A 21 -11.61 10.36 -1.60
C GLU A 21 -10.38 11.21 -1.91
N VAL A 22 -9.26 10.56 -2.22
CA VAL A 22 -8.04 11.23 -2.67
C VAL A 22 -8.19 11.62 -4.15
N PHE A 23 -8.11 12.93 -4.45
CA PHE A 23 -8.13 13.44 -5.82
C PHE A 23 -6.72 13.43 -6.41
N THR A 24 -6.58 12.92 -7.64
CA THR A 24 -5.28 12.83 -8.31
C THR A 24 -4.96 14.17 -8.99
N PRO A 25 -3.80 14.79 -8.68
CA PRO A 25 -3.38 16.01 -9.37
C PRO A 25 -3.20 15.78 -10.89
N PRO A 26 -3.49 16.78 -11.73
CA PRO A 26 -3.29 16.67 -13.18
C PRO A 26 -1.87 16.29 -13.60
N SER A 27 -0.85 16.71 -12.85
CA SER A 27 0.55 16.35 -13.07
C SER A 27 0.78 14.84 -12.96
N VAL A 28 0.25 14.20 -11.91
CA VAL A 28 0.34 12.74 -11.69
C VAL A 28 -0.46 11.99 -12.76
N VAL A 29 -1.68 12.45 -13.07
CA VAL A 29 -2.48 11.86 -14.17
C VAL A 29 -1.70 11.87 -15.48
N ASN A 30 -1.06 13.01 -15.81
CA ASN A 30 -0.28 13.10 -17.05
C ASN A 30 0.93 12.17 -17.04
N GLN A 31 1.66 12.03 -15.91
CA GLN A 31 2.74 11.04 -15.78
C GLN A 31 2.24 9.61 -16.01
N MET A 32 1.07 9.25 -15.48
CA MET A 32 0.46 7.94 -15.71
C MET A 32 0.07 7.74 -17.19
N LEU A 33 -0.50 8.75 -17.83
CA LEU A 33 -0.88 8.70 -19.25
C LEU A 33 0.36 8.71 -20.19
N ASP A 34 1.49 9.28 -19.74
CA ASP A 34 2.76 9.25 -20.49
C ASP A 34 3.40 7.84 -20.52
N MET A 35 3.05 6.95 -19.59
CA MET A 35 3.47 5.55 -19.64
C MET A 35 2.79 4.76 -20.77
N LEU A 36 1.60 5.20 -21.22
CA LEU A 36 0.85 4.55 -22.28
C LEU A 36 1.49 4.82 -23.66
N PRO A 37 1.39 3.89 -24.61
CA PRO A 37 1.73 4.16 -26.01
C PRO A 37 0.95 5.36 -26.56
N GLN A 38 1.64 6.38 -27.04
CA GLN A 38 1.01 7.65 -27.44
C GLN A 38 0.17 7.56 -28.72
N GLU A 39 0.37 6.52 -29.54
CA GLU A 39 -0.47 6.20 -30.68
C GLU A 39 -1.92 5.89 -30.31
N LEU A 40 -2.19 5.47 -29.07
CA LEU A 40 -3.55 5.25 -28.57
C LEU A 40 -4.39 6.52 -28.63
N PHE A 41 -3.77 7.68 -28.41
CA PHE A 41 -4.45 8.98 -28.45
C PHE A 41 -4.62 9.54 -29.88
N ARG A 42 -4.06 8.87 -30.89
CA ARG A 42 -4.20 9.21 -32.31
C ARG A 42 -5.18 8.31 -33.05
N SER A 43 -5.71 7.30 -32.37
CA SER A 43 -6.67 6.35 -32.95
C SER A 43 -8.10 6.73 -32.58
N SER A 44 -8.96 6.91 -33.55
CA SER A 44 -10.40 7.15 -33.39
C SER A 44 -11.18 5.92 -32.85
N LYS A 45 -10.51 4.76 -32.75
CA LYS A 45 -11.13 3.51 -32.30
C LYS A 45 -10.79 3.16 -30.86
N THR A 46 -9.73 3.75 -30.28
CA THR A 46 -9.28 3.45 -28.92
C THR A 46 -10.31 3.89 -27.90
N THR A 47 -10.66 3.01 -26.97
CA THR A 47 -11.64 3.26 -25.91
C THR A 47 -10.98 3.30 -24.54
N PHE A 48 -11.38 4.26 -23.71
CA PHE A 48 -10.84 4.52 -22.39
C PHE A 48 -11.93 4.43 -21.33
N LEU A 49 -11.65 3.78 -20.20
CA LEU A 49 -12.54 3.69 -19.03
C LEU A 49 -11.81 4.14 -17.78
N ASP A 50 -12.38 5.11 -17.07
CA ASP A 50 -12.01 5.47 -15.69
C ASP A 50 -12.98 4.79 -14.72
N ILE A 51 -12.47 3.83 -13.93
CA ILE A 51 -13.31 2.99 -13.03
C ILE A 51 -13.55 3.61 -11.65
N GLY A 52 -13.07 4.80 -11.42
CA GLY A 52 -13.19 5.53 -10.16
C GLY A 52 -13.18 7.03 -10.40
N CYS A 53 -13.95 7.51 -11.40
CA CYS A 53 -13.93 8.92 -11.78
C CYS A 53 -14.53 9.77 -10.65
N LYS A 54 -13.67 10.53 -9.99
CA LYS A 54 -14.02 11.42 -8.88
C LYS A 54 -14.26 12.82 -9.40
N SER A 55 -13.20 13.52 -9.75
CA SER A 55 -13.28 14.85 -10.36
C SER A 55 -13.33 14.84 -11.88
N GLY A 56 -13.17 13.68 -12.51
CA GLY A 56 -13.08 13.53 -13.96
C GLY A 56 -11.75 13.95 -14.56
N VAL A 57 -10.70 14.12 -13.76
CA VAL A 57 -9.39 14.59 -14.21
C VAL A 57 -8.74 13.64 -15.21
N PHE A 58 -8.81 12.31 -15.01
CA PHE A 58 -8.33 11.33 -15.98
C PHE A 58 -9.06 11.47 -17.31
N LEU A 59 -10.38 11.53 -17.29
CA LEU A 59 -11.21 11.67 -18.49
C LEU A 59 -10.91 12.97 -19.23
N ARG A 60 -10.69 14.07 -18.49
CA ARG A 60 -10.33 15.39 -19.05
C ARG A 60 -8.96 15.33 -19.75
N GLU A 61 -7.93 14.80 -19.11
CA GLU A 61 -6.59 14.76 -19.68
C GLU A 61 -6.52 13.80 -20.88
N ILE A 62 -7.24 12.67 -20.84
CA ILE A 62 -7.42 11.77 -21.99
C ILE A 62 -8.10 12.51 -23.13
N THR A 63 -9.20 13.23 -22.86
CA THR A 63 -9.93 13.99 -23.88
C THR A 63 -9.05 15.05 -24.54
N LYS A 64 -8.25 15.78 -23.78
CA LYS A 64 -7.28 16.76 -24.34
C LYS A 64 -6.29 16.09 -25.31
N ARG A 65 -5.73 14.94 -24.93
CA ARG A 65 -4.79 14.19 -25.77
C ARG A 65 -5.46 13.67 -27.06
N LEU A 66 -6.69 13.17 -26.96
CA LEU A 66 -7.47 12.73 -28.11
C LEU A 66 -7.84 13.90 -29.05
N ILE A 67 -8.24 15.05 -28.50
CA ILE A 67 -8.52 16.26 -29.29
C ILE A 67 -7.30 16.67 -30.11
N ALA A 68 -6.12 16.64 -29.51
CA ALA A 68 -4.87 16.95 -30.21
C ALA A 68 -4.49 15.84 -31.20
N GLY A 69 -4.55 14.58 -30.77
CA GLY A 69 -4.09 13.44 -31.56
C GLY A 69 -4.96 13.09 -32.77
N LEU A 70 -6.24 13.47 -32.78
CA LEU A 70 -7.18 13.22 -33.88
C LEU A 70 -7.36 14.43 -34.81
N ALA A 71 -6.59 15.52 -34.62
CA ALA A 71 -6.78 16.76 -35.37
C ALA A 71 -6.66 16.58 -36.90
N ASP A 72 -5.68 15.80 -37.35
CA ASP A 72 -5.45 15.56 -38.79
C ASP A 72 -6.57 14.70 -39.38
N GLY A 73 -7.04 13.67 -38.68
CA GLY A 73 -8.08 12.76 -39.18
C GLY A 73 -9.50 13.29 -39.02
N MET A 74 -9.72 14.24 -38.13
CA MET A 74 -11.01 14.90 -37.86
C MET A 74 -10.79 16.40 -37.66
N PRO A 75 -10.65 17.19 -38.75
CA PRO A 75 -10.30 18.62 -38.66
C PRO A 75 -11.35 19.48 -37.99
N ASP A 76 -12.65 19.18 -38.15
CA ASP A 76 -13.73 19.90 -37.47
C ASP A 76 -13.73 19.58 -35.99
N LEU A 77 -13.56 20.61 -35.16
CA LEU A 77 -13.42 20.47 -33.72
C LEU A 77 -14.66 19.90 -33.05
N GLN A 78 -15.87 20.35 -33.44
CA GLN A 78 -17.10 19.87 -32.82
C GLN A 78 -17.35 18.40 -33.14
N THR A 79 -17.20 18.00 -34.39
CA THR A 79 -17.29 16.58 -34.81
C THR A 79 -16.31 15.71 -34.06
N ARG A 80 -15.07 16.20 -33.84
CA ARG A 80 -14.02 15.50 -33.11
C ARG A 80 -14.37 15.36 -31.64
N VAL A 81 -14.85 16.43 -30.98
CA VAL A 81 -15.28 16.41 -29.59
C VAL A 81 -16.48 15.46 -29.41
N ASP A 82 -17.46 15.53 -30.28
CA ASP A 82 -18.64 14.63 -30.25
C ASP A 82 -18.21 13.17 -30.41
N HIS A 83 -17.31 12.88 -31.33
CA HIS A 83 -16.78 11.52 -31.50
C HIS A 83 -16.07 11.02 -30.23
N ILE A 84 -15.17 11.81 -29.66
CA ILE A 84 -14.41 11.46 -28.46
C ILE A 84 -15.35 11.18 -27.28
N LEU A 85 -16.25 12.12 -26.98
CA LEU A 85 -17.11 12.05 -25.81
C LEU A 85 -18.17 10.95 -25.93
N HIS A 86 -18.68 10.66 -27.14
CA HIS A 86 -19.68 9.62 -27.35
C HIS A 86 -19.13 8.22 -27.55
N LYS A 87 -17.87 8.08 -28.06
CA LYS A 87 -17.34 6.78 -28.52
C LYS A 87 -16.11 6.30 -27.81
N GLN A 88 -15.29 7.19 -27.22
CA GLN A 88 -13.97 6.84 -26.75
C GLN A 88 -13.78 6.95 -25.24
N VAL A 89 -14.50 7.86 -24.56
CA VAL A 89 -14.26 8.20 -23.15
C VAL A 89 -15.46 7.81 -22.28
N PHE A 90 -15.21 6.95 -21.29
CA PHE A 90 -16.22 6.38 -20.40
C PHE A 90 -15.75 6.44 -18.95
N GLY A 91 -16.69 6.52 -17.99
CA GLY A 91 -16.36 6.57 -16.59
C GLY A 91 -17.42 5.93 -15.69
N ILE A 92 -16.98 5.42 -14.54
CA ILE A 92 -17.82 4.94 -13.45
C ILE A 92 -17.51 5.79 -12.23
N ALA A 93 -18.49 6.53 -11.76
CA ALA A 93 -18.36 7.34 -10.54
C ALA A 93 -18.66 6.51 -9.30
N THR A 94 -17.98 6.83 -8.21
CA THR A 94 -18.11 6.13 -6.92
C THR A 94 -19.29 6.67 -6.11
N THR A 95 -19.63 7.96 -6.25
CA THR A 95 -20.71 8.64 -5.54
C THR A 95 -21.56 9.48 -6.51
N GLU A 96 -22.75 9.90 -6.09
CA GLU A 96 -23.57 10.80 -6.89
C GLU A 96 -22.87 12.14 -7.11
N LEU A 97 -22.27 12.69 -6.04
CA LEU A 97 -21.52 13.95 -6.12
C LEU A 97 -20.39 13.86 -7.15
N THR A 98 -19.55 12.83 -7.07
CA THR A 98 -18.43 12.64 -8.01
C THR A 98 -18.91 12.43 -9.45
N SER A 99 -20.08 11.82 -9.65
CA SER A 99 -20.69 11.70 -10.97
C SER A 99 -21.05 13.07 -11.57
N LEU A 100 -21.64 13.96 -10.77
CA LEU A 100 -22.02 15.30 -11.21
C LEU A 100 -20.79 16.19 -11.46
N VAL A 101 -19.73 16.06 -10.60
CA VAL A 101 -18.49 16.79 -10.76
C VAL A 101 -17.74 16.35 -12.02
N SER A 102 -17.60 15.05 -12.25
CA SER A 102 -16.90 14.51 -13.41
C SER A 102 -17.65 14.81 -14.73
N ARG A 103 -18.98 14.76 -14.73
CA ARG A 103 -19.81 15.21 -15.88
C ARG A 103 -19.57 16.68 -16.17
N ARG A 104 -19.58 17.55 -15.14
CA ARG A 104 -19.29 18.97 -15.31
C ARG A 104 -17.89 19.23 -15.85
N THR A 105 -16.91 18.48 -15.39
CA THR A 105 -15.52 18.58 -15.86
C THR A 105 -15.41 18.19 -17.34
N LEU A 106 -16.12 17.15 -17.78
CA LEU A 106 -15.98 16.60 -19.12
C LEU A 106 -16.93 17.24 -20.12
N TYR A 107 -18.19 17.48 -19.73
CA TYR A 107 -19.27 17.97 -20.61
C TYR A 107 -19.63 19.45 -20.43
N CYS A 108 -18.95 20.15 -19.50
CA CYS A 108 -19.31 21.50 -19.03
C CYS A 108 -20.72 21.57 -18.40
N SER A 109 -21.37 20.46 -18.17
CA SER A 109 -22.71 20.34 -17.59
C SER A 109 -22.86 19.12 -16.70
N LYS A 110 -23.63 19.25 -15.61
CA LYS A 110 -24.01 18.11 -14.74
C LYS A 110 -24.90 17.09 -15.49
N TYR A 111 -25.67 17.59 -16.46
CA TYR A 111 -26.64 16.82 -17.24
C TYR A 111 -26.34 17.00 -18.73
N PRO A 112 -25.58 16.08 -19.34
CA PRO A 112 -25.09 16.23 -20.72
C PRO A 112 -26.19 16.20 -21.79
N ASN A 113 -27.44 15.92 -21.42
CA ASN A 113 -28.59 16.01 -22.34
C ASN A 113 -29.15 17.43 -22.49
N CYS A 114 -28.50 18.45 -21.92
CA CYS A 114 -28.94 19.83 -22.03
C CYS A 114 -28.19 20.62 -23.12
N ARG A 115 -28.78 21.75 -23.54
CA ARG A 115 -28.21 22.64 -24.57
C ARG A 115 -26.87 23.29 -24.20
N TYR A 116 -26.49 23.26 -22.93
CA TYR A 116 -25.22 23.83 -22.45
C TYR A 116 -24.09 22.79 -22.40
N SER A 117 -24.37 21.53 -22.72
CA SER A 117 -23.34 20.51 -22.83
C SER A 117 -22.44 20.79 -24.02
N THR A 118 -21.12 20.62 -23.86
CA THR A 118 -20.15 20.70 -24.96
C THR A 118 -20.48 19.71 -26.08
N SER A 119 -21.05 18.56 -25.73
CA SER A 119 -21.54 17.52 -26.64
C SER A 119 -22.83 16.96 -26.06
N PRO A 120 -24.03 17.27 -26.63
CA PRO A 120 -25.30 16.83 -26.10
C PRO A 120 -25.53 15.32 -26.24
N PHE A 121 -25.94 14.68 -25.18
CA PHE A 121 -26.31 13.27 -25.13
C PHE A 121 -27.83 13.09 -25.09
N LYS A 122 -28.30 11.87 -25.40
CA LYS A 122 -29.71 11.51 -25.21
C LYS A 122 -30.07 11.24 -23.76
N THR A 123 -29.10 10.85 -22.93
CA THR A 123 -29.26 10.49 -21.52
C THR A 123 -28.72 11.58 -20.60
N VAL A 124 -29.22 11.63 -19.36
CA VAL A 124 -28.77 12.56 -18.34
C VAL A 124 -27.37 12.26 -17.80
N GLU A 125 -26.81 11.10 -18.12
CA GLU A 125 -25.51 10.63 -17.60
C GLU A 125 -24.40 10.74 -18.63
N GLY A 126 -24.75 10.75 -19.93
CA GLY A 126 -23.74 10.55 -20.98
C GLY A 126 -23.05 9.21 -20.83
N ASN A 127 -21.72 9.22 -20.88
CA ASN A 127 -20.86 8.05 -20.68
C ASN A 127 -20.26 7.98 -19.28
N ILE A 128 -20.69 8.85 -18.33
CA ILE A 128 -20.27 8.80 -16.92
C ILE A 128 -21.39 8.22 -16.08
N ARG A 129 -21.26 6.94 -15.79
CA ARG A 129 -22.27 6.16 -15.08
C ARG A 129 -22.12 6.26 -13.56
N PHE A 130 -23.25 6.35 -12.87
CA PHE A 130 -23.37 6.13 -11.43
C PHE A 130 -24.63 5.34 -11.14
N ARG A 131 -24.55 4.38 -10.23
CA ARG A 131 -25.70 3.64 -9.70
C ARG A 131 -25.56 3.51 -8.19
N ASN A 132 -26.60 3.94 -7.50
CA ASN A 132 -26.76 3.66 -6.08
C ASN A 132 -27.34 2.24 -5.95
N ILE A 133 -26.52 1.28 -5.53
CA ILE A 133 -26.92 -0.10 -5.31
C ILE A 133 -26.70 -0.50 -3.85
N PRO A 134 -27.57 -1.35 -3.26
CA PRO A 134 -27.39 -1.83 -1.90
C PRO A 134 -26.24 -2.84 -1.80
N HIS A 135 -25.68 -2.97 -0.60
CA HIS A 135 -24.80 -4.08 -0.28
C HIS A 135 -25.57 -5.40 -0.22
N THR A 136 -24.91 -6.50 -0.61
CA THR A 136 -25.46 -7.86 -0.48
C THR A 136 -24.82 -8.52 0.73
N PHE A 137 -25.51 -8.56 1.86
CA PHE A 137 -25.01 -9.12 3.10
C PHE A 137 -25.23 -10.63 3.20
N ALA A 138 -24.21 -11.34 3.73
CA ALA A 138 -24.27 -12.71 4.13
C ALA A 138 -23.43 -12.87 5.41
N ASN A 139 -24.02 -13.47 6.45
CA ASN A 139 -23.40 -13.64 7.76
C ASN A 139 -22.86 -12.32 8.36
N GLY A 140 -23.62 -11.22 8.23
CA GLY A 140 -23.27 -9.91 8.77
C GLY A 140 -22.19 -9.15 8.01
N ARG A 141 -21.76 -9.64 6.83
CA ARG A 141 -20.77 -8.98 5.97
C ARG A 141 -21.19 -8.95 4.51
N CYS A 142 -20.84 -7.88 3.81
CA CYS A 142 -21.07 -7.81 2.37
C CYS A 142 -20.23 -8.87 1.64
N LYS A 143 -20.87 -9.61 0.74
CA LYS A 143 -20.26 -10.69 -0.08
C LYS A 143 -19.06 -10.19 -0.91
N TRP A 144 -19.09 -8.92 -1.33
CA TRP A 144 -18.15 -8.36 -2.29
C TRP A 144 -17.00 -7.57 -1.64
N CYS A 145 -17.35 -6.62 -0.76
CA CYS A 145 -16.39 -5.69 -0.19
C CYS A 145 -16.09 -5.95 1.30
N GLY A 146 -16.82 -6.90 1.93
CA GLY A 146 -16.62 -7.23 3.34
C GLY A 146 -17.18 -6.18 4.33
N ALA A 147 -17.90 -5.16 3.86
CA ALA A 147 -18.55 -4.15 4.70
C ALA A 147 -19.44 -4.81 5.75
N SER A 148 -19.36 -4.34 7.01
CA SER A 148 -20.22 -4.84 8.10
C SER A 148 -21.65 -4.41 7.91
N GLU A 149 -22.61 -5.35 8.02
CA GLU A 149 -24.04 -5.04 7.99
C GLU A 149 -24.44 -4.09 9.13
N ASP A 150 -23.79 -4.20 10.28
CA ASP A 150 -24.01 -3.31 11.41
C ASP A 150 -23.63 -1.85 11.13
N GLN A 151 -22.68 -1.64 10.23
CA GLN A 151 -22.19 -0.31 9.88
C GLN A 151 -22.83 0.23 8.59
N PHE A 152 -23.10 -0.62 7.61
CA PHE A 152 -23.54 -0.25 6.27
C PHE A 152 -24.98 -0.65 5.95
N GLY A 153 -25.73 -1.28 6.88
CA GLY A 153 -27.14 -1.59 6.71
C GLY A 153 -28.01 -0.31 6.75
N ASP A 154 -29.06 -0.29 5.95
CA ASP A 154 -29.91 0.88 5.63
C ASP A 154 -30.46 1.68 6.84
N ALA A 155 -30.53 1.07 8.01
CA ALA A 155 -31.15 1.68 9.19
C ALA A 155 -30.23 2.57 10.05
N LYS A 156 -28.89 2.53 9.85
CA LYS A 156 -27.94 3.03 10.86
C LYS A 156 -27.12 4.26 10.47
N ARG A 157 -27.07 4.62 9.19
CA ARG A 157 -26.24 5.74 8.70
C ARG A 157 -27.08 6.87 8.07
N LYS A 158 -27.87 7.59 8.86
CA LYS A 158 -28.56 8.78 8.34
C LYS A 158 -27.56 9.84 7.90
N GLY A 159 -27.54 10.17 6.60
CA GLY A 159 -26.73 11.25 6.03
C GLY A 159 -25.33 10.85 5.56
N LEU A 160 -24.90 9.58 5.67
CA LEU A 160 -23.66 9.08 5.12
C LEU A 160 -23.95 8.19 3.91
N GLU A 161 -23.03 8.15 2.95
CA GLU A 161 -23.11 7.24 1.82
C GLU A 161 -22.94 5.79 2.30
N THR A 162 -23.96 4.96 2.05
CA THR A 162 -24.01 3.55 2.45
C THR A 162 -24.08 2.61 1.27
N HIS A 163 -24.03 3.16 0.03
CA HIS A 163 -24.18 2.35 -1.17
C HIS A 163 -22.94 1.55 -1.50
N ALA A 164 -23.16 0.46 -2.20
CA ALA A 164 -22.10 -0.35 -2.75
C ALA A 164 -21.57 0.22 -4.09
N TYR A 165 -20.28 0.05 -4.36
CA TYR A 165 -19.69 0.46 -5.63
C TYR A 165 -20.05 -0.53 -6.74
N GLU A 166 -20.82 -0.11 -7.75
CA GLU A 166 -21.33 -0.97 -8.82
C GLU A 166 -20.23 -1.82 -9.46
N PHE A 167 -19.05 -1.23 -9.72
CA PHE A 167 -17.95 -1.90 -10.41
C PHE A 167 -17.42 -3.14 -9.70
N ILE A 168 -17.38 -3.14 -8.37
CA ILE A 168 -16.86 -4.27 -7.57
C ILE A 168 -17.96 -5.13 -6.94
N HIS A 169 -19.24 -4.81 -7.14
CA HIS A 169 -20.39 -5.56 -6.61
C HIS A 169 -21.12 -6.35 -7.70
N THR A 170 -20.36 -6.87 -8.67
CA THR A 170 -20.86 -7.72 -9.74
C THR A 170 -19.85 -8.81 -10.11
N ASP A 171 -20.35 -9.98 -10.52
CA ASP A 171 -19.51 -11.01 -11.14
C ASP A 171 -19.21 -10.71 -12.62
N HIS A 172 -20.01 -9.80 -13.23
CA HIS A 172 -20.03 -9.49 -14.66
C HIS A 172 -19.77 -8.00 -14.93
N PRO A 173 -18.56 -7.46 -14.66
CA PRO A 173 -18.24 -6.05 -14.90
C PRO A 173 -18.34 -5.65 -16.40
N GLU A 174 -18.22 -6.59 -17.32
CA GLU A 174 -18.40 -6.40 -18.76
C GLU A 174 -19.83 -5.98 -19.15
N GLU A 175 -20.83 -6.33 -18.35
CA GLU A 175 -22.24 -5.98 -18.59
C GLU A 175 -22.56 -4.51 -18.29
N ILE A 176 -21.70 -3.79 -17.56
CA ILE A 176 -21.92 -2.39 -17.16
C ILE A 176 -22.05 -1.49 -18.40
N PHE A 177 -21.15 -1.63 -19.37
CA PHE A 177 -21.19 -0.86 -20.63
C PHE A 177 -21.46 -1.73 -21.86
N LYS A 178 -21.44 -3.05 -21.74
CA LYS A 178 -21.61 -4.05 -22.82
C LYS A 178 -20.65 -3.82 -24.00
N MET A 179 -19.42 -3.40 -23.69
CA MET A 179 -18.37 -3.16 -24.68
C MET A 179 -17.00 -3.49 -24.08
N LYS A 180 -16.00 -3.67 -24.95
CA LYS A 180 -14.59 -3.83 -24.55
C LYS A 180 -13.90 -2.48 -24.48
N PHE A 181 -12.95 -2.37 -23.55
CA PHE A 181 -12.10 -1.20 -23.40
C PHE A 181 -10.65 -1.54 -23.75
N ASP A 182 -10.00 -0.67 -24.50
CA ASP A 182 -8.57 -0.83 -24.78
C ASP A 182 -7.72 -0.41 -23.58
N VAL A 183 -8.10 0.68 -22.91
CA VAL A 183 -7.36 1.26 -21.80
C VAL A 183 -8.28 1.45 -20.62
N ILE A 184 -7.87 0.94 -19.46
CA ILE A 184 -8.51 1.23 -18.18
C ILE A 184 -7.56 2.05 -17.33
N VAL A 185 -8.08 3.12 -16.73
CA VAL A 185 -7.32 4.01 -15.83
C VAL A 185 -8.10 4.21 -14.53
N GLY A 186 -7.45 4.70 -13.50
CA GLY A 186 -8.17 5.17 -12.32
C GLY A 186 -7.35 5.32 -11.06
N ASN A 187 -8.00 6.02 -10.11
CA ASN A 187 -7.63 6.08 -8.72
C ASN A 187 -8.82 5.55 -7.90
N PRO A 188 -8.89 4.24 -7.62
CA PRO A 188 -10.03 3.65 -6.92
C PRO A 188 -10.11 4.12 -5.46
N PRO A 189 -11.25 3.95 -4.78
CA PRO A 189 -11.33 4.05 -3.33
C PRO A 189 -10.35 3.08 -2.66
N TYR A 190 -9.59 3.55 -1.64
CA TYR A 190 -8.54 2.75 -1.04
C TYR A 190 -9.02 1.80 0.04
N GLN A 191 -10.03 2.21 0.78
CA GLN A 191 -10.59 1.45 1.90
C GLN A 191 -12.07 1.78 2.06
N LEU A 192 -12.79 0.93 2.79
CA LEU A 192 -14.14 1.24 3.25
C LEU A 192 -14.04 2.25 4.40
N ASP A 193 -14.90 3.28 4.36
CA ASP A 193 -15.08 4.19 5.48
C ASP A 193 -15.69 3.42 6.66
N ASP A 194 -14.97 3.37 7.78
CA ASP A 194 -15.43 2.72 9.03
C ASP A 194 -16.14 3.70 9.98
N GLY A 195 -16.40 4.94 9.52
CA GLY A 195 -17.06 5.97 10.34
C GLY A 195 -16.24 6.45 11.53
N GLY A 196 -14.92 6.21 11.54
CA GLY A 196 -14.00 6.68 12.60
C GLY A 196 -14.05 5.90 13.92
N ASN A 197 -14.74 4.77 13.98
CA ASN A 197 -14.96 4.00 15.23
C ASN A 197 -13.92 2.91 15.50
N GLY A 198 -12.66 3.10 15.15
CA GLY A 198 -11.55 2.31 15.70
C GLY A 198 -11.40 0.87 15.20
N VAL A 199 -12.21 0.42 14.27
CA VAL A 199 -11.98 -0.84 13.55
C VAL A 199 -11.08 -0.54 12.36
N SER A 200 -9.97 -1.23 12.25
CA SER A 200 -8.99 -1.05 11.17
C SER A 200 -9.68 -1.17 9.80
N ALA A 201 -9.76 -0.07 9.06
CA ALA A 201 -10.40 0.01 7.75
C ALA A 201 -9.93 -1.10 6.81
N THR A 202 -10.89 -1.74 6.12
CA THR A 202 -10.62 -2.85 5.19
C THR A 202 -10.21 -2.29 3.84
N PRO A 203 -9.07 -2.69 3.27
CA PRO A 203 -8.70 -2.30 1.91
C PRO A 203 -9.74 -2.81 0.90
N ILE A 204 -10.02 -2.01 -0.14
CA ILE A 204 -10.91 -2.39 -1.25
C ILE A 204 -10.30 -2.12 -2.63
N PHE A 205 -9.22 -1.36 -2.72
CA PHE A 205 -8.56 -1.01 -3.98
C PHE A 205 -8.15 -2.25 -4.80
N GLN A 206 -7.74 -3.33 -4.13
CA GLN A 206 -7.37 -4.59 -4.78
C GLN A 206 -8.52 -5.18 -5.58
N THR A 207 -9.76 -5.09 -5.09
CA THR A 207 -10.93 -5.59 -5.80
C THR A 207 -11.19 -4.82 -7.09
N PHE A 208 -10.91 -3.50 -7.10
CA PHE A 208 -10.98 -2.70 -8.33
C PHE A 208 -9.94 -3.12 -9.37
N VAL A 209 -8.69 -3.41 -8.93
CA VAL A 209 -7.64 -3.92 -9.84
C VAL A 209 -8.03 -5.28 -10.40
N GLU A 210 -8.49 -6.20 -9.57
CA GLU A 210 -8.92 -7.55 -9.97
C GLU A 210 -10.09 -7.51 -10.97
N GLN A 211 -11.09 -6.65 -10.73
CA GLN A 211 -12.20 -6.47 -11.65
C GLN A 211 -11.78 -5.83 -12.98
N ALA A 212 -10.85 -4.86 -12.93
CA ALA A 212 -10.31 -4.25 -14.15
C ALA A 212 -9.55 -5.27 -15.00
N LEU A 213 -8.77 -6.16 -14.38
CA LEU A 213 -8.08 -7.24 -15.09
C LEU A 213 -9.04 -8.26 -15.71
N LYS A 214 -10.20 -8.54 -15.09
CA LYS A 214 -11.25 -9.40 -15.68
C LYS A 214 -11.81 -8.84 -16.99
N LEU A 215 -11.87 -7.50 -17.14
CA LEU A 215 -12.27 -6.87 -18.39
C LEU A 215 -11.26 -7.07 -19.52
N SER A 216 -10.08 -7.61 -19.20
CA SER A 216 -9.02 -7.94 -20.17
C SER A 216 -8.67 -6.77 -21.12
N PRO A 217 -8.40 -5.54 -20.61
CA PRO A 217 -8.01 -4.42 -21.45
C PRO A 217 -6.66 -4.69 -22.12
N ARG A 218 -6.27 -3.88 -23.11
CA ARG A 218 -4.89 -3.92 -23.65
C ARG A 218 -3.91 -3.31 -22.65
N TYR A 219 -4.33 -2.23 -21.97
CA TYR A 219 -3.53 -1.50 -20.99
C TYR A 219 -4.36 -1.17 -19.75
N LEU A 220 -3.74 -1.33 -18.58
CA LEU A 220 -4.31 -0.90 -17.31
C LEU A 220 -3.29 -0.04 -16.56
N THR A 221 -3.67 1.17 -16.15
CA THR A 221 -2.85 2.00 -15.28
C THR A 221 -3.68 2.53 -14.11
N MET A 222 -3.25 2.23 -12.91
CA MET A 222 -3.94 2.64 -11.68
C MET A 222 -2.94 3.14 -10.63
N ILE A 223 -3.39 4.09 -9.82
CA ILE A 223 -2.67 4.55 -8.63
C ILE A 223 -3.32 3.98 -7.38
N ILE A 224 -2.53 3.27 -6.58
CA ILE A 224 -3.01 2.50 -5.43
C ILE A 224 -2.02 2.60 -4.25
N PRO A 225 -2.47 2.34 -2.99
CA PRO A 225 -1.58 2.24 -1.84
C PRO A 225 -0.52 1.15 -2.04
N ALA A 226 0.74 1.45 -1.71
CA ALA A 226 1.87 0.51 -1.86
C ALA A 226 1.92 -0.58 -0.77
N ARG A 227 1.03 -0.54 0.21
CA ARG A 227 0.96 -1.52 1.32
C ARG A 227 0.83 -2.97 0.88
N TRP A 228 0.40 -3.24 -0.36
CA TRP A 228 0.32 -4.60 -0.89
C TRP A 228 1.70 -5.25 -1.11
N TYR A 229 2.78 -4.49 -1.18
CA TYR A 229 4.14 -4.99 -1.43
C TYR A 229 4.56 -6.12 -0.48
N ALA A 230 4.22 -6.02 0.80
CA ALA A 230 4.48 -7.07 1.77
C ALA A 230 3.22 -7.82 2.25
N GLY A 231 2.03 -7.43 1.78
CA GLY A 231 0.77 -8.08 2.14
C GLY A 231 0.25 -7.71 3.53
N GLY A 232 -0.51 -8.61 4.13
CA GLY A 232 -1.22 -8.39 5.39
C GLY A 232 -2.58 -7.71 5.21
N LYS A 233 -3.42 -7.75 6.23
CA LYS A 233 -4.80 -7.22 6.21
C LYS A 233 -5.64 -7.72 5.02
N GLY A 234 -5.47 -8.99 4.62
CA GLY A 234 -6.21 -9.60 3.50
C GLY A 234 -5.59 -9.34 2.12
N LEU A 235 -4.42 -8.69 2.02
CA LEU A 235 -3.76 -8.39 0.75
C LEU A 235 -2.78 -9.48 0.27
N ASP A 236 -2.63 -10.60 0.99
CA ASP A 236 -1.63 -11.61 0.66
C ASP A 236 -1.87 -12.24 -0.72
N LYS A 237 -3.12 -12.63 -1.03
CA LYS A 237 -3.49 -13.15 -2.35
C LYS A 237 -3.31 -12.11 -3.46
N PHE A 238 -3.67 -10.86 -3.18
CA PHE A 238 -3.46 -9.76 -4.12
C PHE A 238 -1.98 -9.53 -4.38
N ARG A 239 -1.13 -9.54 -3.33
CA ARG A 239 0.34 -9.47 -3.50
C ARG A 239 0.85 -10.60 -4.39
N GLU A 240 0.48 -11.85 -4.10
CA GLU A 240 0.88 -13.01 -4.90
C GLU A 240 0.47 -12.86 -6.37
N MET A 241 -0.76 -12.41 -6.61
CA MET A 241 -1.27 -12.14 -7.96
C MET A 241 -0.48 -11.04 -8.66
N MET A 242 -0.18 -9.93 -7.97
CA MET A 242 0.56 -8.80 -8.55
C MET A 242 2.03 -9.16 -8.81
N LEU A 243 2.70 -9.85 -7.87
CA LEU A 243 4.09 -10.27 -8.03
C LEU A 243 4.25 -11.30 -9.16
N GLY A 244 3.33 -12.25 -9.26
CA GLY A 244 3.34 -13.26 -10.34
C GLY A 244 2.85 -12.76 -11.69
N ASN A 245 2.44 -11.49 -11.80
CA ASN A 245 1.87 -10.93 -13.03
C ASN A 245 2.92 -10.31 -13.93
N ALA A 246 3.44 -11.10 -14.86
CA ALA A 246 4.45 -10.66 -15.83
C ALA A 246 3.96 -9.54 -16.79
N GLY A 247 2.66 -9.22 -16.79
CA GLY A 247 2.08 -8.12 -17.58
C GLY A 247 2.35 -6.73 -16.96
N ILE A 248 2.83 -6.63 -15.71
CA ILE A 248 3.21 -5.35 -15.12
C ILE A 248 4.53 -4.90 -15.72
N ARG A 249 4.45 -3.95 -16.63
CA ARG A 249 5.60 -3.45 -17.41
C ARG A 249 6.35 -2.33 -16.69
N LYS A 250 5.62 -1.45 -15.98
CA LYS A 250 6.18 -0.32 -15.23
C LYS A 250 5.52 -0.20 -13.87
N LEU A 251 6.33 0.14 -12.88
CA LEU A 251 5.88 0.44 -11.52
C LEU A 251 6.63 1.67 -11.02
N VAL A 252 5.89 2.71 -10.65
CA VAL A 252 6.45 3.94 -10.09
C VAL A 252 6.03 4.02 -8.63
N ASP A 253 7.01 4.02 -7.74
CA ASP A 253 6.84 3.94 -6.30
C ASP A 253 7.13 5.27 -5.61
N PHE A 254 6.27 5.64 -4.65
CA PHE A 254 6.42 6.82 -3.79
C PHE A 254 6.33 6.37 -2.34
N GLU A 255 7.44 6.46 -1.64
CA GLU A 255 7.51 6.11 -0.23
C GLU A 255 6.65 7.05 0.62
N SER A 256 6.65 8.34 0.29
CA SER A 256 5.74 9.34 0.84
C SER A 256 4.59 9.65 -0.12
N SER A 257 3.34 9.49 0.34
CA SER A 257 2.17 9.88 -0.45
C SER A 257 2.10 11.40 -0.71
N LYS A 258 2.79 12.21 0.10
CA LYS A 258 2.85 13.67 -0.03
C LYS A 258 3.53 14.11 -1.33
N ASP A 259 4.40 13.25 -1.90
CA ASP A 259 5.08 13.52 -3.18
C ASP A 259 4.11 13.44 -4.38
N CYS A 260 2.95 12.81 -4.19
CA CYS A 260 1.88 12.69 -5.19
C CYS A 260 0.62 13.48 -4.82
N PHE A 261 0.27 13.50 -3.53
CA PHE A 261 -0.98 14.05 -3.05
C PHE A 261 -0.71 15.07 -1.95
N GLU A 262 -0.87 16.35 -2.29
CA GLU A 262 -0.68 17.44 -1.35
C GLU A 262 -1.64 17.30 -0.16
N GLY A 263 -1.10 17.31 1.06
CA GLY A 263 -1.90 17.26 2.30
C GLY A 263 -2.50 15.90 2.66
N VAL A 264 -2.25 14.84 1.88
CA VAL A 264 -2.80 13.49 2.15
C VAL A 264 -1.69 12.55 2.61
N ASN A 265 -1.86 11.97 3.81
CA ASN A 265 -0.93 10.98 4.35
C ASN A 265 -1.51 9.57 4.24
N ILE A 266 -0.88 8.71 3.43
CA ILE A 266 -1.24 7.30 3.26
C ILE A 266 -0.09 6.45 3.79
N ALA A 267 -0.35 5.78 4.91
CA ALA A 267 0.65 4.93 5.55
C ALA A 267 1.18 3.84 4.61
N GLY A 268 2.50 3.78 4.46
CA GLY A 268 3.18 2.88 3.56
C GLY A 268 3.34 3.42 2.13
N GLY A 269 2.91 4.66 1.85
CA GLY A 269 3.07 5.30 0.55
C GLY A 269 2.12 4.77 -0.52
N ILE A 270 2.38 5.17 -1.75
CA ILE A 270 1.56 4.84 -2.91
C ILE A 270 2.43 4.40 -4.09
N CYS A 271 1.80 3.75 -5.06
CA CYS A 271 2.42 3.47 -6.35
C CYS A 271 1.40 3.61 -7.47
N TYR A 272 1.89 3.89 -8.67
CA TYR A 272 1.10 3.65 -9.88
C TYR A 272 1.86 2.71 -10.81
N PHE A 273 1.12 1.95 -11.62
CA PHE A 273 1.70 0.94 -12.49
C PHE A 273 1.07 0.97 -13.88
N LEU A 274 1.80 0.47 -14.86
CA LEU A 274 1.31 0.13 -16.19
C LEU A 274 1.33 -1.38 -16.35
N TRP A 275 0.17 -1.97 -16.54
CA TRP A 275 0.01 -3.34 -16.98
C TRP A 275 -0.36 -3.37 -18.46
N GLU A 276 0.25 -4.29 -19.20
CA GLU A 276 0.02 -4.52 -20.62
C GLU A 276 -0.28 -6.01 -20.83
N ARG A 277 -1.44 -6.33 -21.43
CA ARG A 277 -1.95 -7.70 -21.55
C ARG A 277 -0.98 -8.67 -22.21
N ASP A 278 -0.34 -8.24 -23.27
CA ASP A 278 0.50 -9.10 -24.13
C ASP A 278 2.00 -9.01 -23.74
N TYR A 279 2.35 -8.21 -22.73
CA TYR A 279 3.71 -8.10 -22.19
C TYR A 279 4.04 -9.28 -21.27
N LYS A 280 5.26 -9.81 -21.41
CA LYS A 280 5.81 -10.88 -20.54
C LYS A 280 7.30 -10.63 -20.34
N GLY A 281 7.62 -9.65 -19.54
CA GLY A 281 9.00 -9.25 -19.30
C GLY A 281 9.25 -8.80 -17.87
N LYS A 282 10.43 -8.23 -17.66
CA LYS A 282 10.79 -7.61 -16.39
C LYS A 282 10.02 -6.30 -16.22
N CYS A 283 9.69 -5.98 -14.98
CA CYS A 283 9.08 -4.71 -14.63
C CYS A 283 10.14 -3.62 -14.49
N GLU A 284 9.97 -2.50 -15.18
CA GLU A 284 10.72 -1.27 -14.95
C GLU A 284 10.20 -0.60 -13.67
N ILE A 285 10.99 -0.64 -12.60
CA ILE A 285 10.63 -0.04 -11.30
C ILE A 285 11.37 1.28 -11.13
N THR A 286 10.61 2.36 -10.92
CA THR A 286 11.13 3.70 -10.60
C THR A 286 10.84 4.02 -9.14
N ASN A 287 11.88 4.30 -8.35
CA ASN A 287 11.74 4.84 -7.00
C ASN A 287 11.74 6.38 -7.07
N ASN A 288 10.65 7.01 -6.60
CA ASN A 288 10.61 8.45 -6.36
C ASN A 288 10.69 8.69 -4.85
N GLY A 289 11.61 9.57 -4.44
CA GLY A 289 11.84 9.86 -3.02
C GLY A 289 13.19 10.54 -2.78
N VAL A 290 13.75 10.38 -1.59
CA VAL A 290 15.00 11.00 -1.11
C VAL A 290 16.22 10.66 -1.98
N GLU A 291 16.17 9.59 -2.74
CA GLU A 291 17.17 9.21 -3.72
C GLU A 291 16.71 9.64 -5.12
N SER A 292 17.59 10.24 -5.89
CA SER A 292 17.36 10.52 -7.32
C SER A 292 16.77 9.30 -7.99
N ALA A 293 15.64 9.47 -8.69
CA ALA A 293 14.84 8.41 -9.29
C ALA A 293 15.72 7.32 -9.93
N LYS A 294 15.86 6.18 -9.24
CA LYS A 294 16.61 5.04 -9.76
C LYS A 294 15.65 4.12 -10.48
N ILE A 295 15.94 3.87 -11.74
CA ILE A 295 15.17 2.96 -12.59
C ILE A 295 15.92 1.63 -12.65
N MET A 296 15.19 0.54 -12.43
CA MET A 296 15.74 -0.81 -12.50
C MET A 296 14.73 -1.77 -13.10
N GLU A 297 15.17 -2.61 -14.03
CA GLU A 297 14.38 -3.72 -14.52
C GLU A 297 14.50 -4.93 -13.59
N ARG A 298 13.37 -5.38 -13.05
CA ARG A 298 13.31 -6.45 -12.05
C ARG A 298 12.24 -7.48 -12.38
N GLN A 299 12.46 -8.72 -11.95
CA GLN A 299 11.39 -9.69 -11.81
C GLN A 299 10.62 -9.35 -10.53
N LEU A 300 9.31 -9.18 -10.61
CA LEU A 300 8.51 -8.82 -9.44
C LEU A 300 8.45 -9.93 -8.39
N ASP A 301 8.54 -11.19 -8.83
CA ASP A 301 8.49 -12.40 -8.01
C ASP A 301 9.87 -12.89 -7.54
N GLU A 302 10.93 -12.10 -7.69
CA GLU A 302 12.28 -12.46 -7.23
C GLU A 302 12.37 -12.68 -5.70
N PHE A 303 11.45 -12.10 -4.95
CA PHE A 303 11.28 -12.30 -3.51
C PHE A 303 9.80 -12.53 -3.18
N PRO A 304 9.47 -13.14 -2.02
CA PRO A 304 8.08 -13.36 -1.60
C PRO A 304 7.32 -12.06 -1.28
N ILE A 305 8.01 -10.92 -1.27
CA ILE A 305 7.48 -9.56 -1.14
C ILE A 305 8.23 -8.63 -2.10
N LEU A 306 7.65 -7.49 -2.45
CA LEU A 306 8.36 -6.50 -3.24
C LEU A 306 9.30 -5.68 -2.33
N ILE A 307 10.61 -5.86 -2.51
CA ILE A 307 11.61 -4.95 -1.92
C ILE A 307 11.47 -3.60 -2.63
N ARG A 308 11.14 -2.56 -1.87
CA ARG A 308 10.80 -1.25 -2.42
C ARG A 308 12.00 -0.58 -3.09
N SER A 309 13.11 -0.47 -2.37
CA SER A 309 14.30 0.21 -2.87
C SER A 309 15.08 -0.64 -3.86
N ASN A 310 15.30 -0.13 -5.07
CA ASN A 310 16.12 -0.76 -6.09
C ASN A 310 17.57 -0.95 -5.61
N MET A 311 18.09 -0.03 -4.78
CA MET A 311 19.45 -0.15 -4.21
C MET A 311 19.59 -1.28 -3.20
N ALA A 312 18.51 -1.64 -2.52
CA ALA A 312 18.53 -2.71 -1.53
C ALA A 312 18.57 -4.12 -2.15
N VAL A 313 18.12 -4.27 -3.39
CA VAL A 313 17.98 -5.58 -4.04
C VAL A 313 19.30 -6.33 -4.12
N SER A 314 20.38 -5.67 -4.56
CA SER A 314 21.71 -6.29 -4.65
C SER A 314 22.25 -6.72 -3.29
N ILE A 315 22.00 -5.91 -2.25
CA ILE A 315 22.41 -6.21 -0.87
C ILE A 315 21.68 -7.45 -0.37
N VAL A 316 20.35 -7.49 -0.52
CA VAL A 316 19.53 -8.63 -0.08
C VAL A 316 19.91 -9.91 -0.82
N HIS A 317 20.16 -9.84 -2.14
CA HIS A 317 20.65 -11.01 -2.90
C HIS A 317 21.98 -11.55 -2.36
N LYS A 318 22.97 -10.67 -2.09
CA LYS A 318 24.27 -11.08 -1.51
C LYS A 318 24.10 -11.73 -0.15
N VAL A 319 23.25 -11.15 0.69
CA VAL A 319 22.96 -11.68 2.03
C VAL A 319 22.32 -13.06 1.94
N LEU A 320 21.24 -13.21 1.17
CA LEU A 320 20.50 -14.48 1.06
C LEU A 320 21.31 -15.57 0.36
N ALA A 321 22.21 -15.22 -0.57
CA ALA A 321 23.12 -16.17 -1.21
C ALA A 321 24.19 -16.72 -0.27
N THR A 322 24.48 -16.05 0.83
CA THR A 322 25.55 -16.38 1.78
C THR A 322 25.03 -16.90 3.11
N CYS A 323 23.86 -16.43 3.59
CA CYS A 323 23.29 -16.86 4.86
C CYS A 323 22.73 -18.29 4.78
N VAL A 324 22.93 -19.04 5.86
CA VAL A 324 22.41 -20.42 5.99
C VAL A 324 20.97 -20.41 6.49
N ASP A 325 20.61 -19.45 7.35
CA ASP A 325 19.30 -19.35 7.98
C ASP A 325 18.94 -17.88 8.23
N VAL A 326 17.65 -17.61 8.31
CA VAL A 326 17.09 -16.25 8.52
C VAL A 326 16.40 -16.14 9.86
N HIS A 327 16.47 -14.95 10.43
CA HIS A 327 16.01 -14.72 11.80
C HIS A 327 14.49 -14.89 11.98
N SER A 328 13.68 -14.77 10.93
CA SER A 328 12.25 -15.05 10.99
C SER A 328 11.92 -16.48 11.45
N ASN A 329 12.82 -17.44 11.26
CA ASN A 329 12.65 -18.82 11.74
C ASN A 329 12.83 -18.96 13.26
N HIS A 330 13.49 -17.98 13.91
CA HIS A 330 13.83 -17.97 15.33
C HIS A 330 13.01 -16.97 16.16
N ALA A 331 12.36 -16.01 15.51
CA ALA A 331 11.43 -15.09 16.17
C ALA A 331 10.11 -15.77 16.47
N TYR A 332 9.52 -15.47 17.63
CA TYR A 332 8.27 -16.07 18.03
C TYR A 332 7.06 -15.37 17.40
N PRO A 333 5.97 -16.12 17.16
CA PRO A 333 4.73 -15.52 16.68
C PRO A 333 4.10 -14.61 17.74
N ARG A 334 3.16 -13.79 17.32
CA ARG A 334 2.36 -12.94 18.21
C ARG A 334 1.79 -13.76 19.38
N ASN A 335 1.84 -13.18 20.58
CA ASN A 335 1.29 -13.78 21.79
C ASN A 335 1.96 -15.11 22.16
N PRO A 336 3.28 -15.14 22.40
CA PRO A 336 4.03 -16.37 22.60
C PRO A 336 3.62 -17.13 23.86
N PHE A 337 3.22 -16.44 24.94
CA PHE A 337 2.83 -17.04 26.22
C PHE A 337 1.31 -17.14 26.44
N GLY A 338 0.47 -16.65 25.51
CA GLY A 338 -0.98 -16.72 25.60
C GLY A 338 -1.66 -15.53 26.31
N PHE A 339 -0.92 -14.47 26.64
CA PHE A 339 -1.45 -13.30 27.36
C PHE A 339 -1.65 -12.11 26.40
N ALA A 340 -2.90 -11.67 26.26
CA ALA A 340 -3.26 -10.52 25.41
C ALA A 340 -2.73 -9.18 25.96
N THR A 341 -2.70 -8.14 25.14
CA THR A 341 -2.21 -6.80 25.50
C THR A 341 -2.94 -6.19 26.71
N ASN A 342 -4.23 -6.47 26.86
CA ASN A 342 -5.07 -5.98 27.95
C ASN A 342 -5.03 -6.87 29.22
N PHE A 343 -4.24 -7.95 29.20
CA PHE A 343 -4.06 -8.79 30.38
C PHE A 343 -3.48 -7.99 31.53
N ARG A 344 -3.96 -8.27 32.77
CA ARG A 344 -3.48 -7.70 34.02
C ARG A 344 -3.19 -8.82 35.01
N GLY A 345 -1.95 -8.87 35.43
CA GLY A 345 -1.47 -9.78 36.45
C GLY A 345 -1.65 -9.23 37.88
N ARG A 346 -1.10 -9.94 38.85
CA ARG A 346 -1.04 -9.48 40.25
C ARG A 346 0.00 -8.37 40.39
N THR A 347 -0.28 -7.41 41.25
CA THR A 347 0.65 -6.30 41.56
C THR A 347 1.71 -6.69 42.60
N LYS A 348 1.45 -7.76 43.39
CA LYS A 348 2.39 -8.30 44.41
C LYS A 348 2.75 -9.73 44.00
N LYS A 349 4.04 -10.06 44.18
CA LYS A 349 4.59 -11.39 43.92
C LYS A 349 4.21 -12.35 45.06
N ASN A 350 3.64 -13.50 44.71
CA ASN A 350 3.38 -14.62 45.62
C ASN A 350 4.40 -15.74 45.37
N ALA A 351 4.47 -16.71 46.31
CA ALA A 351 5.30 -17.89 46.10
C ALA A 351 4.88 -18.65 44.85
N GLY A 352 5.85 -19.01 43.98
CA GLY A 352 5.61 -19.71 42.70
C GLY A 352 5.17 -18.79 41.56
N ASP A 353 5.11 -17.48 41.78
CA ASP A 353 4.83 -16.54 40.69
C ASP A 353 6.10 -16.22 39.88
N ILE A 354 5.91 -16.02 38.60
CA ILE A 354 6.90 -15.50 37.65
C ILE A 354 6.51 -14.06 37.24
N GLU A 355 7.47 -13.32 36.74
CA GLU A 355 7.26 -11.95 36.31
C GLU A 355 6.69 -11.92 34.89
N ILE A 356 5.69 -11.07 34.67
CA ILE A 356 5.14 -10.81 33.34
C ILE A 356 5.23 -9.31 33.02
N LEU A 357 5.90 -9.01 31.88
CA LEU A 357 5.97 -7.66 31.34
C LEU A 357 4.69 -7.35 30.58
N THR A 358 3.97 -6.34 31.03
CA THR A 358 2.68 -5.91 30.45
C THR A 358 2.78 -4.49 29.88
N SER A 359 1.71 -4.03 29.23
CA SER A 359 1.61 -2.64 28.74
C SER A 359 1.61 -1.58 29.87
N VAL A 360 1.44 -2.00 31.10
CA VAL A 360 1.46 -1.10 32.30
C VAL A 360 2.64 -1.39 33.24
N GLY A 361 3.65 -2.14 32.78
CA GLY A 361 4.84 -2.49 33.57
C GLY A 361 4.86 -3.94 34.02
N VAL A 362 5.76 -4.25 34.97
CA VAL A 362 5.97 -5.59 35.50
C VAL A 362 4.85 -5.96 36.46
N GLN A 363 4.27 -7.13 36.24
CA GLN A 363 3.25 -7.75 37.07
C GLN A 363 3.63 -9.23 37.32
N TYR A 364 2.77 -9.99 38.00
CA TYR A 364 3.05 -11.36 38.41
C TYR A 364 1.92 -12.31 38.01
N VAL A 365 2.29 -13.53 37.59
CA VAL A 365 1.38 -14.59 37.18
C VAL A 365 1.92 -15.94 37.68
N ARG A 366 1.06 -16.90 38.02
CA ARG A 366 1.53 -18.25 38.35
C ARG A 366 2.13 -18.92 37.13
N ARG A 367 3.24 -19.62 37.30
CA ARG A 367 3.86 -20.36 36.18
C ARG A 367 2.88 -21.34 35.56
N SER A 368 1.97 -21.96 36.30
CA SER A 368 0.93 -22.86 35.79
C SER A 368 -0.17 -22.19 34.97
N GLU A 369 -0.24 -20.87 34.93
CA GLU A 369 -1.17 -20.10 34.10
C GLU A 369 -0.62 -19.89 32.66
N VAL A 370 0.69 -20.11 32.47
CA VAL A 370 1.32 -20.07 31.13
C VAL A 370 0.96 -21.35 30.39
N LYS A 371 0.33 -21.21 29.21
CA LYS A 371 -0.20 -22.35 28.46
C LYS A 371 0.54 -22.63 27.14
N LYS A 372 1.52 -21.78 26.83
CA LYS A 372 2.29 -21.87 25.58
C LYS A 372 3.76 -21.60 25.86
N ASN A 373 4.64 -22.31 25.17
CA ASN A 373 6.09 -22.09 25.20
C ASN A 373 6.66 -22.07 26.66
N GLU A 374 6.23 -23.02 27.48
CA GLU A 374 6.71 -23.14 28.88
C GLU A 374 8.20 -23.42 28.95
N ASP A 375 8.76 -24.06 27.92
CA ASP A 375 10.17 -24.43 27.77
C ASP A 375 11.11 -23.23 27.70
N ILE A 376 10.62 -22.06 27.27
CA ILE A 376 11.43 -20.84 27.15
C ILE A 376 11.24 -19.87 28.32
N ILE A 377 10.45 -20.20 29.33
CA ILE A 377 10.26 -19.32 30.51
C ILE A 377 11.61 -19.00 31.14
N ASP A 378 12.49 -20.01 31.26
CA ASP A 378 13.78 -19.89 31.94
C ASP A 378 14.95 -19.53 31.01
N ALA A 379 14.64 -19.10 29.79
CA ALA A 379 15.61 -18.57 28.85
C ALA A 379 15.75 -17.05 28.94
N TYR A 380 16.85 -16.50 28.39
CA TYR A 380 17.00 -15.07 28.13
C TYR A 380 16.28 -14.71 26.85
N LYS A 381 15.48 -13.66 26.85
CA LYS A 381 14.67 -13.23 25.72
C LYS A 381 14.94 -11.76 25.38
N ILE A 382 15.01 -11.46 24.09
CA ILE A 382 15.11 -10.08 23.57
C ILE A 382 13.78 -9.70 22.97
N LEU A 383 13.23 -8.60 23.46
CA LEU A 383 11.93 -8.07 23.10
C LEU A 383 12.06 -6.75 22.36
N ILE A 384 11.14 -6.51 21.41
CA ILE A 384 10.89 -5.19 20.83
C ILE A 384 9.40 -4.85 20.92
N GLY A 385 9.08 -3.57 20.86
CA GLY A 385 7.71 -3.12 20.66
C GLY A 385 7.21 -3.55 19.27
N ARG A 386 5.91 -3.82 19.18
CA ARG A 386 5.28 -4.26 17.91
C ARG A 386 5.05 -3.14 16.91
N LEU A 387 5.15 -1.89 17.32
CA LEU A 387 4.99 -0.75 16.43
C LEU A 387 6.36 -0.21 16.00
N VAL A 388 6.50 0.16 14.74
CA VAL A 388 7.65 0.96 14.31
C VAL A 388 7.66 2.28 15.09
N PRO A 389 8.84 2.79 15.48
CA PRO A 389 8.92 4.11 16.11
C PRO A 389 8.47 5.16 15.11
N SER A 390 7.39 5.84 15.41
CA SER A 390 6.87 7.09 14.86
C SER A 390 5.37 7.03 14.61
N ASN A 391 4.71 8.18 14.57
CA ASN A 391 3.26 8.38 14.47
C ASN A 391 2.63 7.93 13.13
N GLY A 392 3.11 6.83 12.55
CA GLY A 392 2.55 6.24 11.31
C GLY A 392 3.30 6.61 10.04
N GLU A 393 4.24 7.48 10.11
CA GLU A 393 5.28 7.64 9.10
C GLU A 393 6.47 6.80 9.57
N LEU A 394 7.06 6.03 8.68
CA LEU A 394 8.41 5.52 8.89
C LEU A 394 9.27 6.78 8.92
N ASP A 395 9.58 7.25 10.13
CA ASP A 395 10.15 8.57 10.37
C ASP A 395 11.48 8.68 9.64
N VAL A 396 11.44 9.34 8.50
CA VAL A 396 12.63 9.78 7.82
C VAL A 396 12.97 11.14 8.42
N ASP A 397 13.92 11.15 9.35
CA ASP A 397 14.69 12.36 9.47
C ASP A 397 15.63 12.42 8.25
N PRO A 398 15.44 13.35 7.30
CA PRO A 398 16.27 13.44 6.10
C PRO A 398 17.76 13.57 6.41
N LYS A 399 18.11 13.96 7.64
CA LYS A 399 19.50 14.14 8.09
C LYS A 399 20.12 12.89 8.74
N CYS A 400 19.30 12.01 9.29
CA CYS A 400 19.77 10.91 10.15
C CYS A 400 19.27 9.51 9.74
N GLY A 401 18.30 9.40 8.83
CA GLY A 401 17.75 8.11 8.36
C GLY A 401 16.73 7.47 9.32
N TYR A 402 16.44 6.18 9.10
CA TYR A 402 15.41 5.41 9.80
C TYR A 402 15.90 4.78 11.09
N ARG A 403 15.05 4.77 12.12
CA ARG A 403 15.31 4.02 13.36
C ARG A 403 14.93 2.53 13.23
N VAL A 404 13.87 2.21 12.56
CA VAL A 404 13.32 0.89 12.19
C VAL A 404 12.66 0.12 13.34
N ILE A 405 13.27 0.02 14.54
CA ILE A 405 12.74 -0.68 15.72
C ILE A 405 12.67 0.24 16.95
N THR A 406 11.84 -0.13 17.91
CA THR A 406 11.85 0.46 19.26
C THR A 406 13.12 0.07 20.01
N ASP A 407 13.31 0.63 21.21
CA ASP A 407 14.34 0.13 22.11
C ASP A 407 14.10 -1.35 22.42
N THR A 408 15.18 -2.10 22.47
CA THR A 408 15.17 -3.51 22.84
C THR A 408 15.08 -3.65 24.35
N GLN A 409 14.45 -4.72 24.81
CA GLN A 409 14.41 -5.06 26.21
C GLN A 409 14.83 -6.52 26.40
N MET A 410 15.83 -6.75 27.27
CA MET A 410 16.22 -8.09 27.68
C MET A 410 15.45 -8.49 28.92
N ILE A 411 14.79 -9.65 28.87
CA ILE A 411 14.22 -10.31 30.05
C ILE A 411 14.93 -11.64 30.28
N GLY A 412 15.03 -12.03 31.56
CA GLY A 412 15.80 -13.20 32.01
C GLY A 412 14.94 -14.41 32.36
N PRO A 413 15.58 -15.44 32.96
CA PRO A 413 14.88 -16.61 33.49
C PRO A 413 13.75 -16.25 34.46
N GLY A 414 12.61 -16.95 34.33
CA GLY A 414 11.42 -16.67 35.14
C GLY A 414 10.65 -15.40 34.76
N GLN A 415 10.95 -14.78 33.63
CA GLN A 415 10.27 -13.60 33.12
C GLN A 415 9.62 -13.91 31.75
N ILE A 416 8.39 -13.42 31.56
CA ILE A 416 7.61 -13.53 30.32
C ILE A 416 7.00 -12.17 29.96
N ASN A 417 6.30 -12.10 28.82
CA ASN A 417 5.64 -10.87 28.33
C ASN A 417 4.25 -11.15 27.80
N THR A 418 3.45 -10.10 27.72
CA THR A 418 2.18 -10.09 26.96
C THR A 418 2.45 -9.85 25.48
N GLU A 419 1.44 -10.01 24.64
CA GLU A 419 1.52 -9.71 23.21
C GLU A 419 1.79 -8.24 22.84
N THR A 420 1.97 -7.37 23.84
CA THR A 420 2.45 -5.98 23.67
C THR A 420 3.84 -5.95 23.02
N TYR A 421 4.64 -6.98 23.32
CA TYR A 421 6.00 -7.13 22.83
C TYR A 421 6.11 -8.33 21.87
N LEU A 422 7.11 -8.28 21.02
CA LEU A 422 7.49 -9.38 20.13
C LEU A 422 8.79 -10.00 20.66
N ASP A 423 8.79 -11.31 20.91
CA ASP A 423 9.98 -12.09 21.26
C ASP A 423 10.76 -12.40 20.01
N ILE A 424 11.86 -11.68 19.81
CA ILE A 424 12.64 -11.78 18.58
C ILE A 424 13.91 -12.63 18.73
N GLY A 425 14.28 -13.01 19.95
CA GLY A 425 15.42 -13.87 20.20
C GLY A 425 15.32 -14.54 21.56
N VAL A 426 15.58 -15.86 21.60
CA VAL A 426 15.57 -16.69 22.82
C VAL A 426 16.89 -17.41 22.91
N PHE A 427 17.59 -17.26 24.07
CA PHE A 427 18.95 -17.73 24.25
C PHE A 427 19.12 -18.44 25.59
N LYS A 428 20.03 -19.43 25.62
CA LYS A 428 20.36 -20.15 26.87
C LYS A 428 21.22 -19.32 27.82
N THR A 429 22.04 -18.44 27.26
CA THR A 429 23.00 -17.65 28.04
C THR A 429 22.75 -16.15 27.89
N LYS A 430 23.05 -15.40 28.94
CA LYS A 430 22.99 -13.92 28.90
C LYS A 430 23.97 -13.35 27.88
N LYS A 431 25.13 -14.00 27.69
CA LYS A 431 26.15 -13.57 26.72
C LYS A 431 25.59 -13.60 25.30
N GLU A 432 24.96 -14.70 24.88
CA GLU A 432 24.36 -14.83 23.55
C GLU A 432 23.24 -13.80 23.35
N ALA A 433 22.36 -13.64 24.35
CA ALA A 433 21.31 -12.62 24.31
C ALA A 433 21.87 -11.19 24.15
N THR A 434 22.97 -10.88 24.87
CA THR A 434 23.64 -9.57 24.73
C THR A 434 24.29 -9.38 23.35
N ASN A 435 24.90 -10.42 22.80
CA ASN A 435 25.52 -10.36 21.48
C ASN A 435 24.45 -10.20 20.39
N PHE A 436 23.32 -10.88 20.53
CA PHE A 436 22.17 -10.73 19.63
C PHE A 436 21.56 -9.31 19.72
N ASP A 437 21.41 -8.77 20.93
CA ASP A 437 20.90 -7.41 21.13
C ASP A 437 21.76 -6.37 20.40
N ARG A 438 23.10 -6.50 20.49
CA ARG A 438 24.04 -5.66 19.73
C ARG A 438 23.91 -5.83 18.22
N TYR A 439 23.82 -7.09 17.76
CA TYR A 439 23.61 -7.40 16.36
C TYR A 439 22.33 -6.77 15.80
N LEU A 440 21.22 -6.89 16.54
CA LEU A 440 19.95 -6.31 16.14
C LEU A 440 19.99 -4.77 16.04
N LYS A 441 20.77 -4.12 16.91
CA LYS A 441 20.98 -2.67 16.90
C LYS A 441 21.93 -2.21 15.79
N SER A 442 22.65 -3.13 15.10
CA SER A 442 23.51 -2.78 13.98
C SER A 442 22.74 -2.12 12.85
N LYS A 443 23.37 -1.27 12.09
CA LYS A 443 22.77 -0.68 10.88
C LYS A 443 22.45 -1.74 9.84
N PHE A 444 23.33 -2.73 9.69
CA PHE A 444 23.12 -3.84 8.77
C PHE A 444 21.83 -4.61 9.03
N ALA A 445 21.63 -5.09 10.26
CA ALA A 445 20.44 -5.88 10.59
C ALA A 445 19.15 -5.06 10.45
N ARG A 446 19.15 -3.81 10.90
CA ARG A 446 18.00 -2.91 10.78
C ARG A 446 17.71 -2.49 9.34
N PHE A 447 18.73 -2.34 8.51
CA PHE A 447 18.57 -2.12 7.07
C PHE A 447 17.83 -3.27 6.40
N LEU A 448 18.23 -4.51 6.67
CA LEU A 448 17.58 -5.70 6.12
C LEU A 448 16.14 -5.85 6.64
N LEU A 449 15.92 -5.60 7.92
CA LEU A 449 14.59 -5.60 8.53
C LEU A 449 13.67 -4.55 7.86
N ARG A 450 14.21 -3.36 7.56
CA ARG A 450 13.48 -2.28 6.89
C ARG A 450 12.91 -2.70 5.53
N GLN A 451 13.62 -3.58 4.79
CA GLN A 451 13.19 -4.02 3.47
C GLN A 451 11.91 -4.88 3.51
N ALA A 452 11.56 -5.45 4.66
CA ALA A 452 10.36 -6.26 4.82
C ALA A 452 9.22 -5.54 5.59
N ILE A 453 9.44 -4.31 6.05
CA ILE A 453 8.43 -3.53 6.76
C ILE A 453 7.63 -2.70 5.75
N SER A 454 6.33 -2.96 5.63
CA SER A 454 5.39 -2.20 4.78
C SER A 454 4.24 -1.57 5.58
N SER A 455 4.23 -1.75 6.90
CA SER A 455 3.18 -1.25 7.79
C SER A 455 3.77 -0.81 9.12
N LEU A 456 2.93 -0.20 9.94
CA LEU A 456 3.31 0.22 11.31
C LEU A 456 3.67 -0.93 12.24
N ASN A 457 3.32 -2.17 11.90
CA ASN A 457 3.53 -3.32 12.77
C ASN A 457 4.75 -4.12 12.32
N VAL A 458 5.65 -4.38 13.27
CA VAL A 458 6.71 -5.37 13.12
C VAL A 458 6.15 -6.73 13.52
N THR A 459 6.40 -7.73 12.69
CA THR A 459 6.07 -9.14 12.95
C THR A 459 7.31 -9.99 12.72
N ARG A 460 7.29 -11.26 13.12
CA ARG A 460 8.41 -12.17 12.86
C ARG A 460 8.77 -12.26 11.36
N GLU A 461 7.76 -12.14 10.49
CA GLU A 461 7.94 -12.20 9.03
C GLU A 461 8.77 -11.03 8.48
N CYS A 462 8.85 -9.91 9.21
CA CYS A 462 9.72 -8.81 8.84
C CYS A 462 11.21 -9.17 8.90
N PHE A 463 11.59 -10.21 9.66
CA PHE A 463 12.96 -10.67 9.80
C PHE A 463 13.42 -11.64 8.70
N ARG A 464 12.67 -11.82 7.63
CA ARG A 464 12.93 -12.78 6.54
C ARG A 464 14.23 -12.53 5.76
N PHE A 465 14.75 -11.31 5.79
CA PHE A 465 16.01 -10.95 5.14
C PHE A 465 17.16 -10.77 6.12
N VAL A 466 16.90 -10.87 7.43
CA VAL A 466 17.91 -10.72 8.48
C VAL A 466 18.55 -12.07 8.75
N PRO A 467 19.87 -12.25 8.54
CA PRO A 467 20.54 -13.51 8.82
C PRO A 467 20.48 -13.90 10.30
N TYR A 468 20.35 -15.19 10.56
CA TYR A 468 20.59 -15.73 11.90
C TYR A 468 22.08 -16.09 12.02
N GLU A 469 22.79 -15.36 12.88
CA GLU A 469 24.22 -15.45 13.04
C GLU A 469 24.63 -16.33 14.23
N ASP A 470 25.92 -16.66 14.36
CA ASP A 470 26.46 -17.23 15.59
C ASP A 470 26.63 -16.15 16.66
N PHE A 471 25.77 -16.17 17.67
CA PHE A 471 25.78 -15.21 18.78
C PHE A 471 26.67 -15.63 19.95
N SER A 472 27.49 -16.69 19.84
CA SER A 472 28.54 -16.98 20.81
C SER A 472 29.60 -15.86 20.83
N LYS A 473 29.70 -15.06 19.75
CA LYS A 473 30.51 -13.86 19.60
C LYS A 473 29.64 -12.62 19.28
N SER A 474 30.21 -11.45 19.48
CA SER A 474 29.61 -10.18 19.07
C SER A 474 29.90 -9.93 17.58
N TRP A 475 29.02 -9.21 16.91
CA TRP A 475 29.15 -8.76 15.54
C TRP A 475 29.13 -7.24 15.44
N THR A 476 30.01 -6.67 14.62
CA THR A 476 30.03 -5.26 14.26
C THR A 476 29.51 -5.07 12.83
N ASP A 477 29.06 -3.88 12.47
CA ASP A 477 28.63 -3.57 11.09
C ASP A 477 29.78 -3.83 10.08
N ALA A 478 31.03 -3.48 10.41
CA ALA A 478 32.19 -3.72 9.56
C ALA A 478 32.43 -5.20 9.28
N GLU A 479 32.30 -6.08 10.30
CA GLU A 479 32.46 -7.54 10.13
C GLU A 479 31.31 -8.10 9.25
N LEU A 480 30.08 -7.61 9.43
CA LEU A 480 28.91 -8.01 8.65
C LEU A 480 29.07 -7.58 7.18
N TYR A 481 29.46 -6.33 6.93
CA TYR A 481 29.71 -5.82 5.57
C TYR A 481 30.78 -6.66 4.84
N ALA A 482 31.87 -7.00 5.55
CA ALA A 482 32.93 -7.85 5.00
C ALA A 482 32.45 -9.28 4.73
N LYS A 483 31.71 -9.89 5.67
CA LYS A 483 31.13 -11.24 5.54
C LYS A 483 30.29 -11.36 4.29
N TYR A 484 29.39 -10.38 4.06
CA TYR A 484 28.47 -10.38 2.93
C TYR A 484 29.02 -9.71 1.67
N LYS A 485 30.31 -9.35 1.66
CA LYS A 485 31.04 -8.79 0.50
C LYS A 485 30.33 -7.56 -0.09
N LEU A 486 29.86 -6.67 0.78
CA LEU A 486 29.19 -5.46 0.35
C LEU A 486 30.21 -4.48 -0.28
N THR A 487 29.79 -3.81 -1.34
CA THR A 487 30.60 -2.75 -1.99
C THR A 487 30.60 -1.47 -1.15
N LYS A 488 31.52 -0.55 -1.47
CA LYS A 488 31.58 0.75 -0.80
C LYS A 488 30.29 1.54 -0.97
N ASP A 489 29.65 1.47 -2.14
CA ASP A 489 28.39 2.17 -2.43
C ASP A 489 27.21 1.56 -1.65
N GLU A 490 27.15 0.22 -1.55
CA GLU A 490 26.15 -0.48 -0.75
C GLU A 490 26.29 -0.17 0.75
N ILE A 491 27.53 -0.10 1.25
CA ILE A 491 27.81 0.29 2.63
C ILE A 491 27.39 1.75 2.85
N ALA A 492 27.79 2.67 1.97
CA ALA A 492 27.41 4.06 2.06
C ALA A 492 25.88 4.24 2.05
N PHE A 493 25.19 3.44 1.26
CA PHE A 493 23.73 3.44 1.21
C PHE A 493 23.12 3.00 2.53
N ILE A 494 23.56 1.89 3.13
CA ILE A 494 23.11 1.43 4.45
C ILE A 494 23.38 2.50 5.51
N GLU A 495 24.59 3.06 5.52
CA GLU A 495 25.01 4.07 6.50
C GLU A 495 24.19 5.36 6.42
N SER A 496 23.77 5.77 5.22
CA SER A 496 22.92 6.94 5.00
C SER A 496 21.47 6.70 5.40
N MET A 497 20.99 5.45 5.24
CA MET A 497 19.58 5.12 5.44
C MET A 497 19.23 4.85 6.91
N ILE A 498 20.15 4.35 7.71
CA ILE A 498 19.86 3.85 9.07
C ILE A 498 20.53 4.72 10.14
N LYS A 499 19.71 5.26 11.05
CA LYS A 499 20.20 6.01 12.24
C LYS A 499 21.08 5.13 13.13
N PRO A 500 22.12 5.69 13.78
CA PRO A 500 22.77 5.01 14.88
C PRO A 500 21.78 4.62 16.00
N MET A 501 22.02 3.52 16.67
CA MET A 501 21.25 3.06 17.84
C MET A 501 22.20 2.49 18.87
N GLU A 502 22.13 3.01 20.10
CA GLU A 502 22.96 2.56 21.23
C GLU A 502 22.40 1.32 21.92
#